data_e77e287e570b078f7183e81a23df11ac
#
_entry.id   e77e287e570b078f7183e81a23df11ac
#
_cell.length_a   1.000
_cell.length_b   1.000
_cell.length_c   1.000
_cell.angle_alpha   90.00
_cell.angle_beta   90.00
_cell.angle_gamma   90.00
#
_symmetry.space_group_name_H-M   'P 1'
#
loop_
_entity.id
_entity.type
_entity.pdbx_description
1 polymer ?
#
loop_
_entity_poly.entity_id
_entity_poly.type
_entity_poly.pdbx_seq_one_letter_code
_entity_poly.pdbx_strand_id
1 'polypeptide(L)'
;MIRRNTWIAIGGLAAVVILALVLNQGGLPEVTPQPTPVLQALWAVPADEIAAITIEDLAEGRVLEFERSAEELWKITLPVERPAEVAQVERAASWLASPTPRAQIFDVESLEQFGLVSPIYRIQILLANGNQLEFSIGRSTPTGNSRYVRSPEFEGVFVMSSLGLNEVLDLFSMLDAPVAPIPSPEAGNQRALAT
;
A
#
# COMPACT_ATOMS: atom_id res chain seq x y z
N MET A 1 -27.75 54.24 53.48
CA MET A 1 -27.88 52.86 54.06
C MET A 1 -28.13 51.90 52.94
N ILE A 2 -27.12 51.08 52.53
CA ILE A 2 -27.26 50.06 51.54
C ILE A 2 -28.06 48.90 52.15
N ARG A 3 -29.17 48.52 51.48
CA ARG A 3 -30.06 47.45 51.95
C ARG A 3 -29.36 46.10 51.95
N ARG A 4 -29.57 45.25 52.95
CA ARG A 4 -28.97 43.91 53.12
C ARG A 4 -29.05 43.03 51.82
N ASN A 5 -30.09 43.23 51.01
CA ASN A 5 -30.29 42.51 49.76
C ASN A 5 -29.29 42.91 48.69
N THR A 6 -28.75 44.16 48.73
CA THR A 6 -27.72 44.60 47.78
C THR A 6 -26.38 43.89 48.03
N TRP A 7 -26.04 43.62 49.29
CA TRP A 7 -24.83 42.87 49.63
C TRP A 7 -24.91 41.40 49.18
N ILE A 8 -26.10 40.78 49.23
CA ILE A 8 -26.34 39.40 48.72
C ILE A 8 -26.17 39.37 47.20
N ALA A 9 -26.71 40.36 46.51
CA ALA A 9 -26.56 40.46 45.04
C ALA A 9 -25.11 40.66 44.59
N ILE A 10 -24.35 41.51 45.33
CA ILE A 10 -22.91 41.73 45.05
C ILE A 10 -22.09 40.45 45.30
N GLY A 11 -22.39 39.75 46.42
CA GLY A 11 -21.74 38.46 46.72
C GLY A 11 -22.03 37.37 45.68
N GLY A 12 -23.27 37.31 45.22
CA GLY A 12 -23.66 36.37 44.14
C GLY A 12 -22.95 36.70 42.82
N LEU A 13 -22.87 37.98 42.46
CA LEU A 13 -22.13 38.39 41.21
C LEU A 13 -20.64 38.08 41.33
N ALA A 14 -20.03 38.35 42.50
CA ALA A 14 -18.59 38.03 42.69
C ALA A 14 -18.34 36.53 42.60
N ALA A 15 -19.21 35.68 43.14
CA ALA A 15 -19.09 34.23 43.05
C ALA A 15 -19.18 33.73 41.60
N VAL A 16 -20.10 34.30 40.83
CA VAL A 16 -20.20 33.96 39.35
C VAL A 16 -18.98 34.38 38.58
N VAL A 17 -18.43 35.59 38.88
CA VAL A 17 -17.21 36.07 38.22
C VAL A 17 -16.00 35.21 38.61
N ILE A 18 -15.86 34.81 39.87
CA ILE A 18 -14.78 33.94 40.31
C ILE A 18 -14.91 32.55 39.67
N LEU A 19 -16.13 32.00 39.58
CA LEU A 19 -16.38 30.73 38.90
C LEU A 19 -16.05 30.80 37.43
N ALA A 20 -16.43 31.88 36.74
CA ALA A 20 -16.08 32.11 35.35
C ALA A 20 -14.56 32.25 35.12
N LEU A 21 -13.87 32.92 36.06
CA LEU A 21 -12.41 33.04 35.99
C LEU A 21 -11.73 31.70 36.25
N VAL A 22 -12.21 30.89 37.19
CA VAL A 22 -11.66 29.54 37.44
C VAL A 22 -11.90 28.61 36.27
N LEU A 23 -13.08 28.65 35.65
CA LEU A 23 -13.38 27.87 34.45
C LEU A 23 -12.59 28.35 33.23
N ASN A 24 -12.27 29.65 33.15
CA ASN A 24 -11.48 30.23 32.06
C ASN A 24 -9.95 30.06 32.28
N GLN A 25 -9.50 29.86 33.53
CA GLN A 25 -8.10 29.55 33.86
C GLN A 25 -7.81 28.04 33.77
N GLY A 26 -8.86 27.20 33.83
CA GLY A 26 -8.76 25.82 33.39
C GLY A 26 -8.61 25.81 31.88
N GLY A 27 -7.47 26.24 31.35
CA GLY A 27 -7.13 26.06 29.94
C GLY A 27 -7.44 24.63 29.56
N LEU A 28 -8.28 24.45 28.55
CA LEU A 28 -8.41 23.13 27.90
C LEU A 28 -6.98 22.64 27.74
N PRO A 29 -6.67 21.40 28.13
CA PRO A 29 -5.35 20.87 27.86
C PRO A 29 -5.11 21.14 26.38
N GLU A 30 -4.11 21.96 26.11
CA GLU A 30 -3.65 22.21 24.74
C GLU A 30 -3.28 20.83 24.22
N VAL A 31 -4.17 20.27 23.40
CA VAL A 31 -3.88 19.01 22.69
C VAL A 31 -2.76 19.38 21.76
N THR A 32 -1.53 19.32 22.27
CA THR A 32 -0.34 19.41 21.46
C THR A 32 -0.53 18.32 20.41
N PRO A 33 -0.65 18.65 19.11
CA PRO A 33 -0.76 17.63 18.09
C PRO A 33 0.47 16.76 18.24
N GLN A 34 0.25 15.55 18.78
CA GLN A 34 1.32 14.57 18.82
C GLN A 34 1.74 14.33 17.37
N PRO A 35 3.02 14.52 17.02
CA PRO A 35 3.44 14.28 15.66
C PRO A 35 3.00 12.86 15.30
N THR A 36 2.12 12.75 14.32
CA THR A 36 1.72 11.45 13.78
C THR A 36 3.01 10.79 13.33
N PRO A 37 3.37 9.62 13.87
CA PRO A 37 4.59 8.95 13.44
C PRO A 37 4.50 8.75 11.93
N VAL A 38 5.39 9.39 11.19
CA VAL A 38 5.54 9.16 9.76
C VAL A 38 6.15 7.78 9.65
N LEU A 39 5.33 6.81 9.30
CA LEU A 39 5.81 5.46 9.04
C LEU A 39 6.70 5.51 7.81
N GLN A 40 7.89 4.99 7.97
CA GLN A 40 8.83 4.84 6.86
C GLN A 40 8.35 3.71 5.94
N ALA A 41 8.76 3.76 4.68
CA ALA A 41 8.56 2.65 3.76
C ALA A 41 9.19 1.37 4.35
N LEU A 42 8.62 0.21 4.02
CA LEU A 42 9.19 -1.09 4.41
C LEU A 42 10.63 -1.20 3.90
N TRP A 43 10.86 -0.75 2.69
CA TRP A 43 12.16 -0.57 2.07
C TRP A 43 12.10 0.62 1.12
N ALA A 44 13.26 1.07 0.68
CA ALA A 44 13.37 2.10 -0.34
C ALA A 44 14.50 1.68 -1.29
N VAL A 45 14.13 1.23 -2.47
CA VAL A 45 15.03 0.81 -3.54
C VAL A 45 14.71 1.62 -4.79
N PRO A 46 15.66 1.87 -5.67
CA PRO A 46 15.37 2.46 -6.98
C PRO A 46 14.46 1.52 -7.81
N ALA A 47 13.45 2.06 -8.47
CA ALA A 47 12.51 1.26 -9.25
C ALA A 47 13.18 0.58 -10.46
N ASP A 48 14.24 1.17 -10.99
CA ASP A 48 15.08 0.63 -12.07
C ASP A 48 15.96 -0.54 -11.62
N GLU A 49 16.21 -0.71 -10.32
CA GLU A 49 16.88 -1.88 -9.77
C GLU A 49 15.98 -3.10 -9.65
N ILE A 50 14.66 -2.97 -9.85
CA ILE A 50 13.74 -4.12 -9.83
C ILE A 50 13.91 -4.88 -11.16
N ALA A 51 14.48 -6.09 -11.07
CA ALA A 51 14.74 -6.96 -12.22
C ALA A 51 13.55 -7.89 -12.53
N ALA A 52 12.84 -8.36 -11.50
CA ALA A 52 11.65 -9.19 -11.66
C ALA A 52 10.62 -8.96 -10.57
N ILE A 53 9.36 -9.19 -10.90
CA ILE A 53 8.20 -9.11 -9.97
C ILE A 53 7.40 -10.40 -10.14
N THR A 54 7.22 -11.15 -9.07
CA THR A 54 6.38 -12.34 -9.04
C THR A 54 5.19 -12.09 -8.13
N ILE A 55 3.99 -12.33 -8.63
CA ILE A 55 2.73 -12.19 -7.90
C ILE A 55 2.05 -13.55 -7.90
N GLU A 56 1.85 -14.12 -6.72
CA GLU A 56 1.12 -15.37 -6.52
C GLU A 56 -0.26 -15.07 -5.93
N ASP A 57 -1.31 -15.50 -6.61
CA ASP A 57 -2.65 -15.61 -6.06
C ASP A 57 -2.79 -17.00 -5.46
N LEU A 58 -2.60 -17.10 -4.15
CA LEU A 58 -2.61 -18.36 -3.43
C LEU A 58 -4.03 -18.94 -3.24
N ALA A 59 -5.05 -18.08 -3.39
CA ALA A 59 -6.45 -18.54 -3.31
C ALA A 59 -6.89 -19.21 -4.60
N GLU A 60 -6.45 -18.72 -5.75
CA GLU A 60 -6.81 -19.25 -7.07
C GLU A 60 -5.69 -20.11 -7.70
N GLY A 61 -4.52 -20.16 -7.07
CA GLY A 61 -3.36 -20.91 -7.57
C GLY A 61 -2.77 -20.35 -8.85
N ARG A 62 -2.88 -19.02 -9.07
CA ARG A 62 -2.34 -18.34 -10.24
C ARG A 62 -1.01 -17.70 -9.90
N VAL A 63 -0.08 -17.73 -10.84
CA VAL A 63 1.22 -17.08 -10.75
C VAL A 63 1.41 -16.18 -11.97
N LEU A 64 1.85 -14.97 -11.71
CA LEU A 64 2.19 -13.98 -12.74
C LEU A 64 3.60 -13.46 -12.44
N GLU A 65 4.48 -13.62 -13.41
CA GLU A 65 5.86 -13.17 -13.29
C GLU A 65 6.22 -12.23 -14.42
N PHE A 66 6.85 -11.13 -14.04
CA PHE A 66 7.40 -10.14 -14.93
C PHE A 66 8.92 -10.11 -14.79
N GLU A 67 9.61 -10.01 -15.90
CA GLU A 67 11.06 -9.85 -15.95
C GLU A 67 11.41 -8.62 -16.78
N ARG A 68 12.36 -7.83 -16.31
CA ARG A 68 12.90 -6.70 -17.05
C ARG A 68 14.02 -7.21 -17.97
N SER A 69 13.87 -6.99 -19.27
CA SER A 69 14.90 -7.34 -20.25
C SER A 69 16.08 -6.36 -20.22
N ALA A 70 17.18 -6.73 -20.87
CA ALA A 70 18.35 -5.87 -21.02
C ALA A 70 18.06 -4.54 -21.75
N GLU A 71 16.95 -4.46 -22.48
CA GLU A 71 16.47 -3.25 -23.14
C GLU A 71 15.51 -2.43 -22.27
N GLU A 72 15.47 -2.73 -20.96
CA GLU A 72 14.57 -2.13 -19.95
C GLU A 72 13.07 -2.31 -20.24
N LEU A 73 12.72 -3.26 -21.09
CA LEU A 73 11.33 -3.59 -21.40
C LEU A 73 10.83 -4.73 -20.50
N TRP A 74 9.60 -4.59 -20.03
CA TRP A 74 8.95 -5.62 -19.25
C TRP A 74 8.33 -6.70 -20.15
N LYS A 75 8.54 -7.95 -19.77
CA LYS A 75 7.87 -9.11 -20.37
C LYS A 75 7.22 -9.95 -19.27
N ILE A 76 6.13 -10.60 -19.59
CA ILE A 76 5.54 -11.65 -18.77
C ILE A 76 6.31 -12.92 -19.09
N THR A 77 6.80 -13.64 -18.07
CA THR A 77 7.48 -14.93 -18.20
C THR A 77 6.59 -16.09 -17.76
N LEU A 78 5.71 -15.85 -16.80
CA LEU A 78 4.71 -16.82 -16.35
C LEU A 78 3.31 -16.21 -16.40
N PRO A 79 2.27 -17.01 -16.72
CA PRO A 79 2.29 -18.43 -17.09
C PRO A 79 2.75 -18.69 -18.52
N VAL A 80 2.76 -17.70 -19.38
CA VAL A 80 3.16 -17.80 -20.78
C VAL A 80 3.93 -16.55 -21.18
N GLU A 81 5.09 -16.73 -21.81
CA GLU A 81 5.93 -15.60 -22.24
C GLU A 81 5.23 -14.73 -23.28
N ARG A 82 5.14 -13.43 -22.98
CA ARG A 82 4.56 -12.42 -23.86
C ARG A 82 5.00 -11.00 -23.45
N PRO A 83 4.91 -10.01 -24.35
CA PRO A 83 5.14 -8.61 -23.97
C PRO A 83 4.18 -8.17 -22.88
N ALA A 84 4.67 -7.40 -21.91
CA ALA A 84 3.86 -6.75 -20.89
C ALA A 84 3.47 -5.33 -21.33
N GLU A 85 2.40 -4.79 -20.71
CA GLU A 85 2.10 -3.38 -20.83
C GLU A 85 3.06 -2.59 -19.92
N VAL A 86 4.14 -2.07 -20.51
CA VAL A 86 5.26 -1.45 -19.80
C VAL A 86 4.79 -0.38 -18.81
N ALA A 87 3.88 0.52 -19.23
CA ALA A 87 3.42 1.61 -18.37
C ALA A 87 2.70 1.13 -17.11
N GLN A 88 1.98 0.01 -17.18
CA GLN A 88 1.27 -0.56 -16.03
C GLN A 88 2.25 -1.24 -15.07
N VAL A 89 3.20 -2.01 -15.59
CA VAL A 89 4.22 -2.67 -14.77
C VAL A 89 5.14 -1.65 -14.11
N GLU A 90 5.52 -0.57 -14.81
CA GLU A 90 6.34 0.50 -14.23
C GLU A 90 5.63 1.23 -13.08
N ARG A 91 4.31 1.44 -13.15
CA ARG A 91 3.56 2.01 -12.01
C ARG A 91 3.59 1.08 -10.81
N ALA A 92 3.37 -0.21 -11.04
CA ALA A 92 3.44 -1.23 -9.98
C ALA A 92 4.86 -1.30 -9.39
N ALA A 93 5.90 -1.33 -10.22
CA ALA A 93 7.31 -1.33 -9.81
C ALA A 93 7.65 -0.07 -9.00
N SER A 94 7.19 1.10 -9.42
CA SER A 94 7.39 2.35 -8.69
C SER A 94 6.76 2.34 -7.31
N TRP A 95 5.57 1.73 -7.17
CA TRP A 95 4.94 1.56 -5.86
C TRP A 95 5.70 0.53 -5.02
N LEU A 96 6.11 -0.60 -5.61
CA LEU A 96 6.87 -1.66 -4.95
C LEU A 96 8.27 -1.21 -4.51
N ALA A 97 8.84 -0.22 -5.18
CA ALA A 97 10.15 0.33 -4.84
C ALA A 97 10.19 1.01 -3.46
N SER A 98 9.04 1.53 -2.98
CA SER A 98 8.95 2.21 -1.67
C SER A 98 7.55 2.06 -1.05
N PRO A 99 7.14 0.84 -0.68
CA PRO A 99 5.82 0.57 -0.15
C PRO A 99 5.69 1.13 1.27
N THR A 100 4.88 2.18 1.41
CA THR A 100 4.71 2.87 2.69
C THR A 100 3.44 2.40 3.38
N PRO A 101 3.53 1.82 4.59
CA PRO A 101 2.36 1.40 5.37
C PRO A 101 1.64 2.61 5.97
N ARG A 102 0.36 2.44 6.28
CA ARG A 102 -0.44 3.42 7.03
C ARG A 102 -0.33 3.22 8.54
N ALA A 103 -0.10 1.97 8.96
CA ALA A 103 0.08 1.59 10.35
C ALA A 103 0.92 0.33 10.44
N GLN A 104 1.54 0.13 11.60
CA GLN A 104 2.23 -1.09 11.99
C GLN A 104 1.65 -1.57 13.32
N ILE A 105 1.39 -2.85 13.41
CA ILE A 105 0.86 -3.53 14.59
C ILE A 105 1.98 -4.40 15.15
N PHE A 106 2.44 -4.05 16.34
CA PHE A 106 3.42 -4.83 17.09
C PHE A 106 2.68 -5.80 18.04
N ASP A 107 3.39 -6.69 18.67
CA ASP A 107 2.89 -7.63 19.69
C ASP A 107 1.70 -8.46 19.17
N VAL A 108 1.85 -9.00 17.96
CA VAL A 108 0.82 -9.80 17.29
C VAL A 108 0.77 -11.19 17.92
N GLU A 109 -0.27 -11.49 18.69
CA GLU A 109 -0.47 -12.80 19.32
C GLU A 109 -0.80 -13.90 18.30
N SER A 110 -1.56 -13.58 17.25
CA SER A 110 -1.94 -14.53 16.20
C SER A 110 -2.06 -13.83 14.85
N LEU A 111 -1.49 -14.45 13.82
CA LEU A 111 -1.60 -14.01 12.43
C LEU A 111 -2.94 -14.39 11.79
N GLU A 112 -3.72 -15.27 12.42
CA GLU A 112 -4.98 -15.77 11.88
C GLU A 112 -6.03 -14.67 11.72
N GLN A 113 -6.13 -13.77 12.70
CA GLN A 113 -7.06 -12.64 12.66
C GLN A 113 -6.81 -11.68 11.49
N PHE A 114 -5.58 -11.64 10.96
CA PHE A 114 -5.18 -10.83 9.81
C PHE A 114 -5.25 -11.60 8.48
N GLY A 115 -5.54 -12.92 8.52
CA GLY A 115 -5.52 -13.77 7.33
C GLY A 115 -4.10 -14.04 6.80
N LEU A 116 -3.09 -13.97 7.66
CA LEU A 116 -1.66 -14.08 7.30
C LEU A 116 -1.08 -15.47 7.62
N VAL A 117 -1.85 -16.36 8.24
CA VAL A 117 -1.52 -17.80 8.33
C VAL A 117 -1.71 -18.46 6.97
N SER A 118 -2.76 -18.04 6.25
CA SER A 118 -3.03 -18.46 4.87
C SER A 118 -3.26 -17.19 4.06
N PRO A 119 -2.21 -16.53 3.59
CA PRO A 119 -2.31 -15.28 2.86
C PRO A 119 -3.03 -15.49 1.53
N ILE A 120 -3.68 -14.45 1.02
CA ILE A 120 -4.39 -14.47 -0.26
C ILE A 120 -3.40 -14.30 -1.40
N TYR A 121 -2.43 -13.38 -1.23
CA TYR A 121 -1.40 -13.12 -2.22
C TYR A 121 -0.01 -13.12 -1.58
N ARG A 122 0.98 -13.47 -2.39
CA ARG A 122 2.40 -13.25 -2.10
C ARG A 122 3.01 -12.48 -3.24
N ILE A 123 3.82 -11.48 -2.90
CA ILE A 123 4.56 -10.67 -3.85
C ILE A 123 6.04 -10.81 -3.54
N GLN A 124 6.80 -11.18 -4.56
CA GLN A 124 8.26 -11.27 -4.50
C GLN A 124 8.86 -10.32 -5.52
N ILE A 125 9.93 -9.65 -5.13
CA ILE A 125 10.66 -8.70 -5.94
C ILE A 125 12.11 -9.15 -5.98
N LEU A 126 12.63 -9.38 -7.16
CA LEU A 126 14.05 -9.65 -7.39
C LEU A 126 14.73 -8.35 -7.82
N LEU A 127 15.77 -7.96 -7.12
CA LEU A 127 16.60 -6.81 -7.46
C LEU A 127 17.76 -7.21 -8.37
N ALA A 128 18.27 -6.28 -9.16
CA ALA A 128 19.39 -6.48 -10.07
C ALA A 128 20.67 -6.99 -9.39
N ASN A 129 20.84 -6.69 -8.09
CA ASN A 129 21.94 -7.19 -7.26
C ASN A 129 21.73 -8.62 -6.74
N GLY A 130 20.60 -9.27 -7.07
CA GLY A 130 20.23 -10.61 -6.63
C GLY A 130 19.52 -10.68 -5.29
N ASN A 131 19.32 -9.56 -4.59
CA ASN A 131 18.52 -9.54 -3.36
C ASN A 131 17.04 -9.74 -3.68
N GLN A 132 16.34 -10.43 -2.79
CA GLN A 132 14.89 -10.64 -2.87
C GLN A 132 14.21 -9.90 -1.72
N LEU A 133 13.09 -9.28 -2.04
CA LEU A 133 12.17 -8.69 -1.08
C LEU A 133 10.81 -9.38 -1.22
N GLU A 134 10.17 -9.66 -0.10
CA GLU A 134 8.89 -10.39 -0.11
C GLU A 134 7.91 -9.79 0.88
N PHE A 135 6.64 -9.82 0.52
CA PHE A 135 5.57 -9.67 1.47
C PHE A 135 4.32 -10.47 1.09
N SER A 136 3.61 -10.90 2.12
CA SER A 136 2.35 -11.62 2.02
C SER A 136 1.18 -10.71 2.33
N ILE A 137 0.09 -10.83 1.59
CA ILE A 137 -1.13 -10.03 1.74
C ILE A 137 -2.24 -10.91 2.29
N GLY A 138 -2.76 -10.54 3.45
CA GLY A 138 -3.89 -11.19 4.10
C GLY A 138 -5.23 -10.52 3.74
N ARG A 139 -6.16 -10.59 4.70
CA ARG A 139 -7.51 -10.03 4.53
C ARG A 139 -7.55 -8.51 4.55
N SER A 140 -8.65 -7.97 4.06
CA SER A 140 -8.93 -6.53 4.16
C SER A 140 -9.21 -6.12 5.61
N THR A 141 -8.89 -4.86 5.92
CA THR A 141 -9.31 -4.23 7.18
C THR A 141 -10.84 -4.10 7.22
N PRO A 142 -11.46 -3.93 8.41
CA PRO A 142 -12.91 -3.75 8.55
C PRO A 142 -13.48 -2.59 7.71
N THR A 143 -12.68 -1.56 7.45
CA THR A 143 -13.07 -0.41 6.62
C THR A 143 -12.95 -0.69 5.11
N GLY A 144 -12.30 -1.78 4.70
CA GLY A 144 -12.14 -2.20 3.30
C GLY A 144 -11.10 -1.41 2.49
N ASN A 145 -10.59 -0.30 3.00
CA ASN A 145 -9.67 0.60 2.28
C ASN A 145 -8.19 0.27 2.46
N SER A 146 -7.89 -0.78 3.19
CA SER A 146 -6.53 -1.27 3.46
C SER A 146 -6.52 -2.79 3.59
N ARG A 147 -5.35 -3.39 3.49
CA ARG A 147 -5.11 -4.82 3.71
C ARG A 147 -3.99 -5.02 4.72
N TYR A 148 -4.04 -6.15 5.42
CA TYR A 148 -2.96 -6.57 6.30
C TYR A 148 -1.86 -7.22 5.47
N VAL A 149 -0.63 -6.85 5.78
CA VAL A 149 0.57 -7.29 5.05
C VAL A 149 1.63 -7.70 6.07
N ARG A 150 2.40 -8.71 5.74
CA ARG A 150 3.56 -9.14 6.50
C ARG A 150 4.74 -9.37 5.57
N SER A 151 5.89 -8.84 5.94
CA SER A 151 7.17 -9.19 5.33
C SER A 151 7.98 -10.05 6.31
N PRO A 152 8.71 -11.07 5.83
CA PRO A 152 9.61 -11.86 6.69
C PRO A 152 10.74 -11.05 7.31
N GLU A 153 11.12 -9.94 6.68
CA GLU A 153 12.26 -9.11 7.05
C GLU A 153 11.95 -8.14 8.19
N PHE A 154 10.67 -7.92 8.50
CA PHE A 154 10.22 -6.93 9.47
C PHE A 154 9.26 -7.52 10.50
N GLU A 155 9.37 -7.08 11.73
CA GLU A 155 8.47 -7.49 12.80
C GLU A 155 7.07 -6.88 12.66
N GLY A 156 6.06 -7.64 13.09
CA GLY A 156 4.69 -7.19 13.17
C GLY A 156 3.89 -7.36 11.87
N VAL A 157 2.73 -6.73 11.88
CA VAL A 157 1.78 -6.70 10.76
C VAL A 157 1.61 -5.26 10.31
N PHE A 158 1.69 -5.06 9.02
CA PHE A 158 1.55 -3.74 8.40
C PHE A 158 0.15 -3.57 7.82
N VAL A 159 -0.35 -2.35 7.86
CA VAL A 159 -1.60 -1.96 7.22
C VAL A 159 -1.26 -1.15 5.98
N MET A 160 -1.47 -1.74 4.81
CA MET A 160 -1.17 -1.11 3.52
C MET A 160 -2.44 -0.61 2.84
N SER A 161 -2.34 0.50 2.12
CA SER A 161 -3.45 1.03 1.34
C SER A 161 -3.88 0.05 0.24
N SER A 162 -5.19 -0.24 0.15
CA SER A 162 -5.73 -1.05 -0.96
C SER A 162 -5.47 -0.39 -2.31
N LEU A 163 -5.45 0.95 -2.38
CA LEU A 163 -5.18 1.66 -3.63
C LEU A 163 -3.79 1.33 -4.19
N GLY A 164 -2.75 1.39 -3.34
CA GLY A 164 -1.40 1.05 -3.79
C GLY A 164 -1.23 -0.43 -4.11
N LEU A 165 -1.82 -1.32 -3.29
CA LEU A 165 -1.78 -2.76 -3.57
C LEU A 165 -2.52 -3.12 -4.86
N ASN A 166 -3.60 -2.42 -5.19
CA ASN A 166 -4.34 -2.68 -6.43
C ASN A 166 -3.50 -2.35 -7.68
N GLU A 167 -2.60 -1.35 -7.63
CA GLU A 167 -1.68 -1.09 -8.76
C GLU A 167 -0.88 -2.35 -9.13
N VAL A 168 -0.57 -3.20 -8.15
CA VAL A 168 0.15 -4.46 -8.37
C VAL A 168 -0.79 -5.60 -8.71
N LEU A 169 -1.92 -5.73 -7.98
CA LEU A 169 -2.85 -6.85 -8.18
C LEU A 169 -3.62 -6.73 -9.50
N ASP A 170 -3.86 -5.52 -9.99
CA ASP A 170 -4.52 -5.29 -11.28
C ASP A 170 -3.68 -5.78 -12.48
N LEU A 171 -2.38 -6.09 -12.26
CA LEU A 171 -1.54 -6.73 -13.27
C LEU A 171 -2.09 -8.10 -13.70
N PHE A 172 -2.85 -8.79 -12.84
CA PHE A 172 -3.53 -10.03 -13.24
C PHE A 172 -4.51 -9.84 -14.40
N SER A 173 -5.04 -8.64 -14.59
CA SER A 173 -5.91 -8.33 -15.74
C SER A 173 -5.22 -8.54 -17.09
N MET A 174 -3.89 -8.49 -17.12
CA MET A 174 -3.14 -8.79 -18.31
C MET A 174 -3.27 -10.27 -18.74
N LEU A 175 -3.58 -11.19 -17.80
CA LEU A 175 -3.77 -12.59 -18.15
C LEU A 175 -5.04 -12.82 -18.98
N ASP A 176 -6.04 -11.98 -18.76
CA ASP A 176 -7.34 -12.05 -19.43
C ASP A 176 -7.34 -11.35 -20.79
N ALA A 177 -6.30 -10.57 -21.07
CA ALA A 177 -6.16 -9.88 -22.34
C ALA A 177 -5.89 -10.88 -23.48
N PRO A 178 -6.62 -10.81 -24.62
CA PRO A 178 -6.37 -11.68 -25.76
C PRO A 178 -4.94 -11.46 -26.27
N VAL A 179 -4.20 -12.56 -26.42
CA VAL A 179 -2.86 -12.52 -27.02
C VAL A 179 -3.03 -12.04 -28.48
N ALA A 180 -2.50 -10.85 -28.77
CA ALA A 180 -2.50 -10.37 -30.15
C ALA A 180 -1.78 -11.43 -31.04
N PRO A 181 -2.37 -11.85 -32.18
CA PRO A 181 -1.73 -12.81 -33.02
C PRO A 181 -0.37 -12.26 -33.47
N ILE A 182 0.68 -13.04 -33.28
CA ILE A 182 2.02 -12.73 -33.76
C ILE A 182 1.88 -12.54 -35.27
N PRO A 183 2.27 -11.39 -35.86
CA PRO A 183 2.20 -11.22 -37.30
C PRO A 183 3.06 -12.29 -37.95
N SER A 184 2.43 -13.18 -38.73
CA SER A 184 3.15 -14.22 -39.46
C SER A 184 4.15 -13.56 -40.42
N PRO A 185 5.40 -13.97 -40.43
CA PRO A 185 6.44 -13.36 -41.27
C PRO A 185 6.25 -13.56 -42.78
N GLU A 186 5.19 -14.24 -43.23
CA GLU A 186 4.99 -14.60 -44.62
C GLU A 186 4.28 -13.55 -45.50
N ALA A 187 3.76 -12.44 -44.96
CA ALA A 187 3.02 -11.47 -45.79
C ALA A 187 3.90 -10.49 -46.58
N GLY A 188 5.23 -10.52 -46.38
CA GLY A 188 6.17 -9.56 -47.01
C GLY A 188 6.73 -9.96 -48.37
N ASN A 189 6.66 -11.21 -48.78
CA ASN A 189 7.46 -11.68 -49.89
C ASN A 189 6.69 -12.02 -51.20
N GLN A 190 5.38 -11.82 -51.26
CA GLN A 190 4.59 -12.09 -52.49
C GLN A 190 4.41 -10.89 -53.42
N ARG A 191 4.91 -9.69 -53.07
CA ARG A 191 4.80 -8.50 -53.93
C ARG A 191 6.00 -8.23 -54.83
N ALA A 192 7.09 -9.02 -54.73
CA ALA A 192 8.32 -8.79 -55.47
C ALA A 192 8.49 -9.67 -56.74
N LEU A 193 7.53 -10.55 -57.09
CA LEU A 193 7.64 -11.45 -58.23
C LEU A 193 6.60 -11.20 -59.35
N ALA A 194 5.95 -10.03 -59.35
CA ALA A 194 5.00 -9.64 -60.40
C ALA A 194 5.42 -8.32 -61.04
N THR A 195 6.57 -8.31 -61.74
CA THR A 195 6.96 -7.33 -62.76
C THR A 195 7.86 -7.98 -63.78
#